data_681340c7e056311276f13cc5014798fa
#
_entry.id   681340c7e056311276f13cc5014798fa
#
_cell.length_a   1.000
_cell.length_b   1.000
_cell.length_c   1.000
_cell.angle_alpha   90.00
_cell.angle_beta   90.00
_cell.angle_gamma   90.00
#
_symmetry.space_group_name_H-M   'P 1'
#
loop_
_entity.id
_entity.type
_entity.pdbx_description
1 polymer ?
#
loop_
_entity_poly.entity_id
_entity_poly.type
_entity_poly.pdbx_seq_one_letter_code
_entity_poly.pdbx_strand_id
1 'polypeptide(L)'
;YMENYIIRSKARRQLKDRMGLAVGTILLSTILLNIVNVMLDITDDNILLFSLLFAIGYLFISAPIQAGRCKFLLNMVQGKEEPKISDLFSQFNIFLKVFTMSLIIFIFQSLIMLISILIIKGLLPADVMSTKLSVSSITLIFMILLAISIFLFFIDIIYSQVNYIMVEEQEIKVIECMKKSRKMMKGFKFKYF
;
A
#
# COMPACT_ATOMS: atom_id res chain seq x y z
N TYR A 1 -14.59 10.05 21.54
CA TYR A 1 -13.82 11.31 21.38
C TYR A 1 -12.59 11.37 22.30
N MET A 2 -12.73 10.95 23.56
CA MET A 2 -11.63 10.99 24.55
C MET A 2 -10.47 10.04 24.19
N GLU A 3 -10.73 8.84 23.69
CA GLU A 3 -9.68 7.87 23.31
C GLU A 3 -8.76 8.39 22.20
N ASN A 4 -9.32 9.00 21.14
CA ASN A 4 -8.53 9.53 20.03
C ASN A 4 -7.64 10.71 20.45
N TYR A 5 -8.11 11.55 21.37
CA TYR A 5 -7.30 12.63 21.92
C TYR A 5 -6.10 12.08 22.72
N ILE A 6 -6.32 11.07 23.55
CA ILE A 6 -5.26 10.43 24.35
C ILE A 6 -4.22 9.79 23.44
N ILE A 7 -4.65 9.06 22.40
CA ILE A 7 -3.75 8.42 21.43
C ILE A 7 -2.92 9.48 20.69
N ARG A 8 -3.55 10.56 20.22
CA ARG A 8 -2.84 11.66 19.53
C ARG A 8 -1.87 12.41 20.45
N SER A 9 -2.25 12.65 21.71
CA SER A 9 -1.37 13.31 22.67
C SER A 9 -0.16 12.45 23.01
N LYS A 10 -0.35 11.14 23.17
CA LYS A 10 0.72 10.17 23.40
C LYS A 10 1.67 10.09 22.20
N ALA A 11 1.13 10.02 20.98
CA ALA A 11 1.92 10.02 19.75
C ALA A 11 2.75 11.31 19.60
N ARG A 12 2.15 12.48 19.84
CA ARG A 12 2.88 13.78 19.83
C ARG A 12 4.00 13.82 20.85
N ARG A 13 3.79 13.28 22.05
CA ARG A 13 4.79 13.24 23.12
C ARG A 13 5.99 12.36 22.74
N GLN A 14 5.73 11.21 22.09
CA GLN A 14 6.79 10.31 21.60
C GLN A 14 7.58 10.89 20.43
N LEU A 15 6.93 11.72 19.59
CA LEU A 15 7.54 12.35 18.43
C LEU A 15 8.30 13.64 18.77
N LYS A 16 8.07 14.28 19.93
CA LYS A 16 8.49 15.65 20.23
C LYS A 16 9.98 15.89 19.98
N ASP A 17 10.84 14.96 20.42
CA ASP A 17 12.29 15.12 20.32
C ASP A 17 12.90 14.41 19.08
N ARG A 18 12.07 13.69 18.30
CA ARG A 18 12.49 12.85 17.16
C ARG A 18 11.74 13.16 15.87
N MET A 19 11.03 14.30 15.83
CA MET A 19 10.17 14.69 14.70
C MET A 19 10.98 14.80 13.38
N GLY A 20 12.17 15.40 13.43
CA GLY A 20 13.05 15.52 12.27
C GLY A 20 13.47 14.18 11.70
N LEU A 21 13.83 13.23 12.56
CA LEU A 21 14.19 11.87 12.16
C LEU A 21 12.98 11.15 11.55
N ALA A 22 11.79 11.25 12.15
CA ALA A 22 10.57 10.64 11.65
C ALA A 22 10.18 11.16 10.27
N VAL A 23 10.13 12.48 10.11
CA VAL A 23 9.81 13.14 8.84
C VAL A 23 10.85 12.80 7.78
N GLY A 24 12.14 12.90 8.10
CA GLY A 24 13.23 12.57 7.18
C GLY A 24 13.18 11.13 6.69
N THR A 25 12.95 10.17 7.58
CA THR A 25 12.85 8.75 7.22
C THR A 25 11.63 8.45 6.35
N ILE A 26 10.48 9.05 6.67
CA ILE A 26 9.25 8.90 5.86
C ILE A 26 9.45 9.54 4.48
N LEU A 27 10.01 10.73 4.40
CA LEU A 27 10.31 11.39 3.13
C LEU A 27 11.30 10.56 2.29
N LEU A 28 12.39 10.08 2.89
CA LEU A 28 13.36 9.24 2.20
C LEU A 28 12.70 7.97 1.65
N SER A 29 11.90 7.26 2.45
CA SER A 29 11.19 6.07 2.00
C SER A 29 10.22 6.38 0.86
N THR A 30 9.53 7.52 0.92
CA THR A 30 8.59 7.94 -0.12
C THR A 30 9.32 8.30 -1.42
N ILE A 31 10.47 8.97 -1.34
CA ILE A 31 11.30 9.29 -2.51
C ILE A 31 11.82 7.99 -3.15
N LEU A 32 12.36 7.06 -2.35
CA LEU A 32 12.84 5.78 -2.86
C LEU A 32 11.73 4.98 -3.57
N LEU A 33 10.51 4.99 -3.03
CA LEU A 33 9.38 4.30 -3.65
C LEU A 33 8.89 4.99 -4.93
N ASN A 34 9.03 6.32 -5.04
CA ASN A 34 8.59 7.07 -6.23
C ASN A 34 9.62 7.13 -7.35
N ILE A 35 10.93 7.02 -7.08
CA ILE A 35 11.98 6.97 -8.12
C ILE A 35 11.69 5.88 -9.13
N VAL A 36 11.20 4.73 -8.67
CA VAL A 36 10.86 3.60 -9.53
C VAL A 36 9.67 3.94 -10.45
N ASN A 37 8.68 4.70 -9.99
CA ASN A 37 7.53 5.10 -10.81
C ASN A 37 7.91 6.07 -11.94
N VAL A 38 8.84 7.00 -11.68
CA VAL A 38 9.32 7.96 -12.68
C VAL A 38 10.05 7.26 -13.84
N MET A 39 10.71 6.14 -13.59
CA MET A 39 11.40 5.38 -14.64
C MET A 39 10.44 4.65 -15.59
N LEU A 40 9.16 4.47 -15.22
CA LEU A 40 8.15 3.83 -16.07
C LEU A 40 7.71 4.70 -17.25
N ASP A 41 7.79 6.03 -17.11
CA ASP A 41 7.31 6.96 -18.14
C ASP A 41 8.24 7.08 -19.37
N ILE A 42 9.39 6.39 -19.38
CA ILE A 42 10.45 6.61 -20.38
C ILE A 42 10.46 5.57 -21.52
N THR A 43 9.61 4.52 -21.50
CA THR A 43 9.74 3.40 -22.45
C THR A 43 8.55 3.27 -23.41
N ASP A 44 8.79 3.55 -24.70
CA ASP A 44 7.72 3.72 -25.71
C ASP A 44 7.28 2.45 -26.51
N ASP A 45 8.09 1.40 -26.69
CA ASP A 45 7.78 0.42 -27.75
C ASP A 45 7.39 -1.01 -27.33
N ASN A 46 7.54 -1.41 -26.07
CA ASN A 46 7.13 -2.74 -25.58
C ASN A 46 6.41 -2.68 -24.25
N ILE A 47 5.35 -1.88 -24.19
CA ILE A 47 4.65 -1.45 -22.98
C ILE A 47 4.25 -2.62 -22.05
N LEU A 48 3.82 -3.75 -22.58
CA LEU A 48 3.23 -4.82 -21.77
C LEU A 48 4.28 -5.69 -21.07
N LEU A 49 5.34 -6.10 -21.75
CA LEU A 49 6.41 -6.90 -21.15
C LEU A 49 7.26 -6.07 -20.18
N PHE A 50 7.59 -4.83 -20.59
CA PHE A 50 8.34 -3.92 -19.73
C PHE A 50 7.55 -3.52 -18.48
N SER A 51 6.25 -3.24 -18.60
CA SER A 51 5.41 -2.90 -17.43
C SER A 51 5.30 -4.05 -16.45
N LEU A 52 5.22 -5.30 -16.93
CA LEU A 52 5.19 -6.49 -16.07
C LEU A 52 6.52 -6.69 -15.33
N LEU A 53 7.65 -6.65 -16.06
CA LEU A 53 8.99 -6.77 -15.47
C LEU A 53 9.25 -5.66 -14.45
N PHE A 54 8.80 -4.46 -14.76
CA PHE A 54 8.96 -3.30 -13.90
C PHE A 54 8.07 -3.40 -12.65
N ALA A 55 6.83 -3.88 -12.78
CA ALA A 55 5.95 -4.12 -11.64
C ALA A 55 6.56 -5.15 -10.67
N ILE A 56 7.16 -6.23 -11.20
CA ILE A 56 7.87 -7.22 -10.40
C ILE A 56 9.09 -6.56 -9.72
N GLY A 57 9.91 -5.84 -10.46
CA GLY A 57 11.07 -5.12 -9.93
C GLY A 57 10.69 -4.10 -8.84
N TYR A 58 9.59 -3.37 -9.06
CA TYR A 58 9.02 -2.47 -8.06
C TYR A 58 8.63 -3.19 -6.77
N LEU A 59 7.95 -4.34 -6.87
CA LEU A 59 7.58 -5.14 -5.70
C LEU A 59 8.83 -5.64 -4.94
N PHE A 60 9.90 -5.99 -5.65
CA PHE A 60 11.16 -6.41 -5.04
C PHE A 60 11.77 -5.34 -4.15
N ILE A 61 11.71 -4.08 -4.55
CA ILE A 61 12.29 -2.96 -3.80
C ILE A 61 11.30 -2.40 -2.78
N SER A 62 10.03 -2.22 -3.18
CA SER A 62 9.03 -1.57 -2.35
C SER A 62 8.63 -2.40 -1.13
N ALA A 63 8.56 -3.72 -1.26
CA ALA A 63 8.13 -4.60 -0.18
C ALA A 63 9.05 -4.51 1.06
N PRO A 64 10.38 -4.71 0.97
CA PRO A 64 11.27 -4.61 2.12
C PRO A 64 11.36 -3.18 2.68
N ILE A 65 11.31 -2.16 1.84
CA ILE A 65 11.33 -0.75 2.29
C ILE A 65 10.07 -0.43 3.12
N GLN A 66 8.89 -0.89 2.68
CA GLN A 66 7.65 -0.71 3.46
C GLN A 66 7.72 -1.44 4.81
N ALA A 67 8.24 -2.67 4.86
CA ALA A 67 8.44 -3.38 6.11
C ALA A 67 9.48 -2.68 7.01
N GLY A 68 10.57 -2.20 6.46
CA GLY A 68 11.58 -1.41 7.18
C GLY A 68 11.00 -0.12 7.77
N ARG A 69 10.13 0.57 7.01
CA ARG A 69 9.38 1.72 7.52
C ARG A 69 8.49 1.36 8.71
N CYS A 70 7.82 0.20 8.65
CA CYS A 70 7.04 -0.30 9.79
C CYS A 70 7.92 -0.60 11.00
N LYS A 71 9.11 -1.20 10.82
CA LYS A 71 10.06 -1.43 11.92
C LYS A 71 10.51 -0.12 12.55
N PHE A 72 10.91 0.85 11.75
CA PHE A 72 11.29 2.16 12.23
C PHE A 72 10.19 2.81 13.10
N LEU A 73 8.93 2.76 12.63
CA LEU A 73 7.80 3.31 13.37
C LEU A 73 7.51 2.52 14.65
N LEU A 74 7.64 1.18 14.64
CA LEU A 74 7.50 0.35 15.84
C LEU A 74 8.58 0.68 16.88
N ASN A 75 9.84 0.80 16.47
CA ASN A 75 10.94 1.18 17.35
C ASN A 75 10.70 2.55 17.99
N MET A 76 10.17 3.50 17.20
CA MET A 76 9.82 4.83 17.70
C MET A 76 8.71 4.81 18.75
N VAL A 77 7.68 3.97 18.55
CA VAL A 77 6.50 3.91 19.43
C VAL A 77 6.75 3.04 20.65
N GLN A 78 7.40 1.89 20.47
CA GLN A 78 7.64 0.94 21.57
C GLN A 78 8.85 1.31 22.42
N GLY A 79 9.82 2.04 21.87
CA GLY A 79 11.03 2.43 22.58
C GLY A 79 11.96 1.26 22.94
N LYS A 80 11.77 0.07 22.32
CA LYS A 80 12.61 -1.11 22.56
C LYS A 80 14.01 -0.94 22.00
N GLU A 81 14.11 -0.30 20.84
CA GLU A 81 15.36 0.02 20.15
C GLU A 81 15.35 1.49 19.73
N GLU A 82 16.52 2.09 19.59
CA GLU A 82 16.61 3.44 19.03
C GLU A 82 16.26 3.41 17.54
N PRO A 83 15.29 4.24 17.10
CA PRO A 83 14.92 4.29 15.70
C PRO A 83 16.07 4.86 14.86
N LYS A 84 16.49 4.10 13.84
CA LYS A 84 17.59 4.47 12.93
C LYS A 84 17.11 4.45 11.48
N ILE A 85 17.70 5.30 10.63
CA ILE A 85 17.40 5.30 9.18
C ILE A 85 17.74 3.94 8.58
N SER A 86 18.75 3.23 9.11
CA SER A 86 19.11 1.86 8.69
C SER A 86 17.99 0.84 8.88
N ASP A 87 17.00 1.13 9.74
CA ASP A 87 15.83 0.24 9.93
C ASP A 87 15.04 0.06 8.63
N LEU A 88 15.08 1.05 7.71
CA LEU A 88 14.46 0.94 6.37
C LEU A 88 14.98 -0.28 5.59
N PHE A 89 16.25 -0.61 5.78
CA PHE A 89 16.91 -1.70 5.06
C PHE A 89 17.06 -2.97 5.91
N SER A 90 16.67 -2.95 7.17
CA SER A 90 16.87 -4.06 8.11
C SER A 90 15.96 -5.27 7.85
N GLN A 91 14.88 -5.11 7.06
CA GLN A 91 13.87 -6.14 6.86
C GLN A 91 14.10 -6.99 5.60
N PHE A 92 15.30 -6.91 5.00
CA PHE A 92 15.68 -7.80 3.90
C PHE A 92 15.84 -9.27 4.32
N ASN A 93 16.01 -9.55 5.61
CA ASN A 93 16.01 -10.92 6.16
C ASN A 93 14.65 -11.62 6.04
N ILE A 94 13.54 -10.87 6.11
CA ILE A 94 12.18 -11.41 5.92
C ILE A 94 11.62 -11.09 4.53
N PHE A 95 12.51 -10.73 3.57
CA PHE A 95 12.17 -10.32 2.22
C PHE A 95 11.13 -11.22 1.55
N LEU A 96 11.37 -12.54 1.54
CA LEU A 96 10.48 -13.50 0.89
C LEU A 96 9.05 -13.45 1.44
N LYS A 97 8.88 -13.26 2.75
CA LYS A 97 7.55 -13.16 3.37
C LYS A 97 6.84 -11.88 2.96
N VAL A 98 7.55 -10.76 3.03
CA VAL A 98 6.99 -9.44 2.67
C VAL A 98 6.69 -9.38 1.17
N PHE A 99 7.58 -9.91 0.35
CA PHE A 99 7.39 -10.02 -1.09
C PHE A 99 6.18 -10.89 -1.45
N THR A 100 6.06 -12.08 -0.84
CA THR A 100 4.91 -12.98 -1.06
C THR A 100 3.60 -12.29 -0.69
N MET A 101 3.57 -11.56 0.41
CA MET A 101 2.40 -10.80 0.84
C MET A 101 2.04 -9.71 -0.17
N SER A 102 3.02 -8.90 -0.59
CA SER A 102 2.82 -7.84 -1.58
C SER A 102 2.36 -8.42 -2.93
N LEU A 103 2.90 -9.56 -3.33
CA LEU A 103 2.49 -10.26 -4.55
C LEU A 103 1.04 -10.74 -4.48
N ILE A 104 0.59 -11.29 -3.35
CA ILE A 104 -0.81 -11.72 -3.15
C ILE A 104 -1.74 -10.51 -3.30
N ILE A 105 -1.44 -9.39 -2.66
CA ILE A 105 -2.24 -8.17 -2.76
C ILE A 105 -2.24 -7.64 -4.20
N PHE A 106 -1.07 -7.61 -4.86
CA PHE A 106 -0.93 -7.16 -6.24
C PHE A 106 -1.77 -7.99 -7.22
N ILE A 107 -1.71 -9.32 -7.11
CA ILE A 107 -2.53 -10.22 -7.95
C ILE A 107 -4.02 -9.95 -7.72
N PHE A 108 -4.42 -9.79 -6.47
CA PHE A 108 -5.82 -9.52 -6.13
C PHE A 108 -6.30 -8.18 -6.68
N GLN A 109 -5.51 -7.13 -6.55
CA GLN A 109 -5.80 -5.80 -7.11
C GLN A 109 -5.84 -5.82 -8.65
N SER A 110 -4.90 -6.52 -9.29
CA SER A 110 -4.84 -6.67 -10.74
C SER A 110 -6.08 -7.42 -11.28
N LEU A 111 -6.55 -8.44 -10.58
CA LEU A 111 -7.77 -9.17 -10.95
C LEU A 111 -9.01 -8.28 -10.88
N ILE A 112 -9.13 -7.46 -9.83
CA ILE A 112 -10.22 -6.50 -9.70
C ILE A 112 -10.18 -5.48 -10.84
N MET A 113 -9.02 -4.97 -11.19
CA MET A 113 -8.85 -4.03 -12.30
C MET A 113 -9.22 -4.66 -13.64
N LEU A 114 -8.80 -5.91 -13.89
CA LEU A 114 -9.18 -6.64 -15.12
C LEU A 114 -10.69 -6.81 -15.23
N ILE A 115 -11.35 -7.26 -14.16
CA ILE A 115 -12.81 -7.40 -14.12
C ILE A 115 -13.49 -6.04 -14.39
N SER A 116 -12.96 -4.97 -13.82
CA SER A 116 -13.48 -3.62 -14.01
C SER A 116 -13.39 -3.15 -15.45
N ILE A 117 -12.28 -3.43 -16.13
CA ILE A 117 -12.10 -3.12 -17.56
C ILE A 117 -13.11 -3.90 -18.41
N LEU A 118 -13.33 -5.18 -18.09
CA LEU A 118 -14.33 -6.01 -18.81
C LEU A 118 -15.76 -5.49 -18.62
N ILE A 119 -16.10 -5.06 -17.40
CA ILE A 119 -17.41 -4.45 -17.10
C ILE A 119 -17.58 -3.14 -17.88
N ILE A 120 -16.57 -2.27 -17.89
CA ILE A 120 -16.62 -1.00 -18.62
C ILE A 120 -16.79 -1.28 -20.12
N LYS A 121 -16.02 -2.21 -20.69
CA LYS A 121 -16.15 -2.61 -22.11
C LYS A 121 -17.52 -3.20 -22.45
N GLY A 122 -18.13 -3.96 -21.54
CA GLY A 122 -19.45 -4.54 -21.74
C GLY A 122 -20.61 -3.54 -21.61
N LEU A 123 -20.44 -2.48 -20.83
CA LEU A 123 -21.46 -1.45 -20.62
C LEU A 123 -21.41 -0.34 -21.66
N LEU A 124 -20.27 -0.12 -22.32
CA LEU A 124 -20.11 0.88 -23.35
C LEU A 124 -20.48 0.29 -24.72
N PRO A 125 -21.36 0.96 -25.50
CA PRO A 125 -21.64 0.56 -26.87
C PRO A 125 -20.36 0.56 -27.72
N ALA A 126 -20.23 -0.39 -28.66
CA ALA A 126 -19.03 -0.53 -29.49
C ALA A 126 -18.67 0.75 -30.27
N ASP A 127 -19.67 1.55 -30.61
CA ASP A 127 -19.52 2.81 -31.35
C ASP A 127 -18.88 3.92 -30.51
N VAL A 128 -18.91 3.83 -29.19
CA VAL A 128 -18.34 4.83 -28.27
C VAL A 128 -16.82 4.78 -28.28
N MET A 129 -16.19 3.66 -28.65
CA MET A 129 -14.73 3.57 -28.78
C MET A 129 -14.20 4.25 -30.05
N SER A 130 -15.04 4.48 -31.04
CA SER A 130 -14.67 5.07 -32.36
C SER A 130 -15.11 6.53 -32.55
N THR A 131 -16.06 7.01 -31.74
CA THR A 131 -16.62 8.37 -31.84
C THR A 131 -16.51 9.11 -30.50
N LYS A 132 -16.77 10.41 -30.47
CA LYS A 132 -16.68 11.26 -29.26
C LYS A 132 -17.53 10.66 -28.12
N LEU A 133 -16.85 10.35 -26.99
CA LEU A 133 -17.50 9.91 -25.75
C LEU A 133 -18.62 10.90 -25.38
N SER A 134 -19.85 10.39 -25.18
CA SER A 134 -20.93 11.22 -24.65
C SER A 134 -20.68 11.58 -23.19
N VAL A 135 -21.21 12.69 -22.73
CA VAL A 135 -21.09 13.11 -21.32
C VAL A 135 -21.63 12.03 -20.39
N SER A 136 -22.72 11.36 -20.78
CA SER A 136 -23.31 10.26 -19.99
C SER A 136 -22.36 9.05 -19.86
N SER A 137 -21.62 8.68 -20.92
CA SER A 137 -20.64 7.60 -20.90
C SER A 137 -19.45 7.94 -19.99
N ILE A 138 -18.97 9.17 -20.05
CA ILE A 138 -17.88 9.67 -19.18
C ILE A 138 -18.31 9.62 -17.72
N THR A 139 -19.53 10.09 -17.41
CA THR A 139 -20.06 10.07 -16.04
C THR A 139 -20.18 8.64 -15.51
N LEU A 140 -20.66 7.71 -16.32
CA LEU A 140 -20.78 6.29 -15.96
C LEU A 140 -19.41 5.67 -15.66
N ILE A 141 -18.41 5.88 -16.52
CA ILE A 141 -17.03 5.41 -16.30
C ILE A 141 -16.48 5.98 -14.99
N PHE A 142 -16.66 7.28 -14.77
CA PHE A 142 -16.19 7.94 -13.55
C PHE A 142 -16.82 7.34 -12.28
N MET A 143 -18.13 7.08 -12.29
CA MET A 143 -18.83 6.45 -11.17
C MET A 143 -18.33 5.03 -10.89
N ILE A 144 -18.07 4.23 -11.93
CA ILE A 144 -17.50 2.89 -11.79
C ILE A 144 -16.10 2.95 -11.19
N LEU A 145 -15.23 3.82 -11.71
CA LEU A 145 -13.85 3.98 -11.20
C LEU A 145 -13.85 4.47 -9.76
N LEU A 146 -14.76 5.37 -9.40
CA LEU A 146 -14.94 5.83 -8.03
C LEU A 146 -15.34 4.68 -7.09
N ALA A 147 -16.32 3.86 -7.49
CA ALA A 147 -16.75 2.72 -6.69
C ALA A 147 -15.63 1.70 -6.48
N ILE A 148 -14.82 1.43 -7.52
CA ILE A 148 -13.67 0.53 -7.45
C ILE A 148 -12.59 1.10 -6.52
N SER A 149 -12.26 2.38 -6.64
CA SER A 149 -11.26 3.02 -5.78
C SER A 149 -11.65 2.98 -4.30
N ILE A 150 -12.92 3.22 -3.99
CA ILE A 150 -13.45 3.07 -2.62
C ILE A 150 -13.32 1.62 -2.14
N PHE A 151 -13.62 0.64 -2.99
CA PHE A 151 -13.51 -0.77 -2.63
C PHE A 151 -12.05 -1.19 -2.37
N LEU A 152 -11.11 -0.79 -3.22
CA LEU A 152 -9.67 -1.03 -3.04
C LEU A 152 -9.16 -0.36 -1.76
N PHE A 153 -9.58 0.86 -1.47
CA PHE A 153 -9.26 1.57 -0.24
C PHE A 153 -9.70 0.81 1.02
N PHE A 154 -10.88 0.20 1.01
CA PHE A 154 -11.32 -0.65 2.12
C PHE A 154 -10.45 -1.90 2.29
N ILE A 155 -9.97 -2.49 1.21
CA ILE A 155 -9.03 -3.63 1.26
C ILE A 155 -7.71 -3.19 1.89
N ASP A 156 -7.15 -2.05 1.46
CA ASP A 156 -5.91 -1.51 2.00
C ASP A 156 -6.01 -1.23 3.51
N ILE A 157 -7.15 -0.71 3.98
CA ILE A 157 -7.42 -0.53 5.41
C ILE A 157 -7.39 -1.87 6.15
N ILE A 158 -8.07 -2.90 5.63
CA ILE A 158 -8.16 -4.21 6.28
C ILE A 158 -6.78 -4.85 6.44
N TYR A 159 -5.89 -4.67 5.47
CA TYR A 159 -4.56 -5.27 5.44
C TYR A 159 -3.44 -4.31 5.86
N SER A 160 -3.77 -3.08 6.27
CA SER A 160 -2.78 -2.07 6.68
C SER A 160 -1.85 -2.51 7.82
N GLN A 161 -2.34 -3.40 8.71
CA GLN A 161 -1.58 -3.87 9.87
C GLN A 161 -0.67 -5.08 9.57
N VAL A 162 -0.77 -5.68 8.37
CA VAL A 162 -0.04 -6.92 8.06
C VAL A 162 1.47 -6.71 8.15
N ASN A 163 1.99 -5.63 7.59
CA ASN A 163 3.42 -5.33 7.61
C ASN A 163 3.94 -5.14 9.05
N TYR A 164 3.17 -4.50 9.93
CA TYR A 164 3.53 -4.36 11.35
C TYR A 164 3.58 -5.72 12.06
N ILE A 165 2.58 -6.58 11.83
CA ILE A 165 2.52 -7.93 12.42
C ILE A 165 3.70 -8.78 11.92
N MET A 166 4.03 -8.72 10.63
CA MET A 166 5.16 -9.48 10.05
C MET A 166 6.51 -9.04 10.59
N VAL A 167 6.68 -7.76 10.86
CA VAL A 167 7.90 -7.21 11.44
C VAL A 167 8.04 -7.58 12.92
N GLU A 168 6.94 -7.58 13.67
CA GLU A 168 6.92 -7.91 15.09
C GLU A 168 7.01 -9.42 15.34
N GLU A 169 6.30 -10.23 14.55
CA GLU A 169 6.22 -11.68 14.67
C GLU A 169 6.82 -12.35 13.43
N GLN A 170 8.15 -12.36 13.32
CA GLN A 170 8.87 -12.83 12.13
C GLN A 170 8.64 -14.32 11.82
N GLU A 171 8.27 -15.14 12.80
CA GLU A 171 8.04 -16.59 12.62
C GLU A 171 6.65 -16.92 12.03
N ILE A 172 5.69 -16.00 12.11
CA ILE A 172 4.31 -16.22 11.69
C ILE A 172 4.19 -16.35 10.16
N LYS A 173 3.26 -17.18 9.68
CA LYS A 173 2.99 -17.36 8.24
C LYS A 173 2.22 -16.15 7.68
N VAL A 174 2.46 -15.81 6.41
CA VAL A 174 1.82 -14.67 5.72
C VAL A 174 0.30 -14.68 5.83
N ILE A 175 -0.34 -15.83 5.59
CA ILE A 175 -1.80 -15.99 5.67
C ILE A 175 -2.33 -15.74 7.09
N GLU A 176 -1.59 -16.12 8.10
CA GLU A 176 -1.95 -15.89 9.51
C GLU A 176 -1.83 -14.41 9.87
N CYS A 177 -0.79 -13.71 9.36
CA CYS A 177 -0.68 -12.25 9.48
C CYS A 177 -1.90 -11.54 8.88
N MET A 178 -2.32 -11.96 7.67
CA MET A 178 -3.51 -11.40 7.01
C MET A 178 -4.79 -11.64 7.83
N LYS A 179 -4.98 -12.86 8.37
CA LYS A 179 -6.12 -13.19 9.25
C LYS A 179 -6.08 -12.36 10.53
N LYS A 180 -4.91 -12.17 11.13
CA LYS A 180 -4.71 -11.37 12.35
C LYS A 180 -5.02 -9.89 12.10
N SER A 181 -4.51 -9.31 11.01
CA SER A 181 -4.82 -7.94 10.58
C SER A 181 -6.34 -7.75 10.39
N ARG A 182 -6.98 -8.65 9.63
CA ARG A 182 -8.43 -8.61 9.42
C ARG A 182 -9.22 -8.67 10.75
N LYS A 183 -8.77 -9.50 11.71
CA LYS A 183 -9.40 -9.61 13.04
C LYS A 183 -9.20 -8.33 13.85
N MET A 184 -8.01 -7.74 13.83
CA MET A 184 -7.72 -6.47 14.52
C MET A 184 -8.56 -5.31 13.96
N MET A 185 -8.74 -5.24 12.64
CA MET A 185 -9.51 -4.18 11.98
C MET A 185 -11.03 -4.38 12.06
N LYS A 186 -11.52 -5.54 12.55
CA LYS A 186 -12.94 -5.80 12.74
C LYS A 186 -13.49 -4.91 13.86
N GLY A 187 -14.45 -4.02 13.51
CA GLY A 187 -15.06 -3.05 14.44
C GLY A 187 -14.31 -1.72 14.56
N PHE A 188 -13.08 -1.61 14.05
CA PHE A 188 -12.27 -0.39 14.16
C PHE A 188 -12.03 0.33 12.83
N LYS A 189 -12.57 -0.17 11.70
CA LYS A 189 -12.34 0.38 10.36
C LYS A 189 -12.57 1.89 10.26
N PHE A 190 -13.65 2.39 10.88
CA PHE A 190 -13.99 3.82 10.87
C PHE A 190 -13.33 4.60 12.02
N LYS A 191 -12.86 3.93 13.08
CA LYS A 191 -12.14 4.58 14.18
C LYS A 191 -10.66 4.81 13.85
N TYR A 192 -10.14 4.10 12.86
CA TYR A 192 -8.74 4.18 12.42
C TYR A 192 -8.46 5.51 11.67
N PHE A 193 -9.47 6.12 11.11
CA PHE A 193 -9.47 7.45 10.48
C PHE A 193 -10.13 8.49 11.37
#